data_f443ea3f14ecc73eaebe4fc4d32b8eb6
#
_entry.id   f443ea3f14ecc73eaebe4fc4d32b8eb6
#
_cell.length_a   1.000
_cell.length_b   1.000
_cell.length_c   1.000
_cell.angle_alpha   90.00
_cell.angle_beta   90.00
_cell.angle_gamma   90.00
#
_symmetry.space_group_name_H-M   'P 1'
#
loop_
_entity.id
_entity.type
_entity.pdbx_description
1 polymer ?
#
loop_
_entity_poly.entity_id
_entity_poly.type
_entity_poly.pdbx_seq_one_letter_code
_entity_poly.pdbx_strand_id
1 'polypeptide(L)'
;MSEGSTKDAASILKKVNDYTWDIPMDYKPGMRVPGRIFVSAKLLDSLELDTLTQVSNVATLPGIQKFAMAMPDAHSGYGFPIGGVAAFDRNTGIISPGGVGYDINCGVRIIKTNLTVDEVRPRMKELIELLFHEIPSGVGSKSKLRASDSELTDAFLHGAKWAIESGYGVKEDIEHCEENGYMKIADPSKVGEKARKRGKPQFGTLGSGNHFLEVQYVDEVFDPEAAKVFGLHKGQVTVMIHCGSRGAGHQICDDYLKILDKATHKYGIQLPDRQLACAPAESQEGQNYYKAMAAGANYAWANRQVITHWVREAFTRFFGRDDLGMDLIYDVAHNVAKLEEHVIDGEKKMVYVHRKGATRAFPPGHPDVPRIYRKVGQPVLIPGSMGTASFVLHGTEKAMELTFGSACHGSGRVSSRGAAKREFHGETIQKDLAAMGISVRATHPSIIAEEAPGVYKSSEDVVDVVHQLGIARKVVKLMPMGVAKG
;
A
#
# COMPACT_ATOMS: atom_id res chain seq x y z
N MET A 1 25.59 -8.96 -6.96
CA MET A 1 26.05 -7.77 -6.23
C MET A 1 26.85 -8.24 -5.04
N SER A 2 28.03 -7.66 -4.85
CA SER A 2 29.10 -8.17 -4.02
C SER A 2 28.80 -8.11 -2.51
N GLU A 3 29.30 -9.06 -1.74
CA GLU A 3 29.31 -9.10 -0.27
C GLU A 3 29.79 -7.80 0.43
N GLY A 4 30.30 -6.83 -0.32
CA GLY A 4 30.75 -5.52 0.17
C GLY A 4 29.64 -4.55 0.57
N SER A 5 28.41 -4.66 -0.01
CA SER A 5 27.36 -3.66 0.24
C SER A 5 26.62 -3.86 1.57
N THR A 6 26.53 -5.09 2.07
CA THR A 6 25.80 -5.39 3.32
C THR A 6 26.64 -5.08 4.58
N LYS A 7 27.98 -5.29 4.51
CA LYS A 7 28.88 -4.93 5.61
C LYS A 7 28.90 -3.41 5.88
N ASP A 8 28.75 -2.61 4.80
CA ASP A 8 28.74 -1.16 4.91
C ASP A 8 27.44 -0.61 5.55
N ALA A 9 26.29 -1.22 5.27
CA ALA A 9 25.02 -0.81 5.89
C ALA A 9 25.05 -0.96 7.42
N ALA A 10 25.54 -2.09 7.92
CA ALA A 10 25.66 -2.35 9.35
C ALA A 10 26.62 -1.39 10.08
N SER A 11 27.62 -0.85 9.37
CA SER A 11 28.58 0.11 9.93
C SER A 11 27.98 1.51 10.17
N ILE A 12 26.92 1.87 9.46
CA ILE A 12 26.24 3.16 9.54
C ILE A 12 25.26 3.18 10.72
N LEU A 13 24.64 2.03 11.01
CA LEU A 13 23.49 1.92 11.88
C LEU A 13 23.92 1.72 13.35
N LYS A 14 23.28 2.46 14.26
CA LYS A 14 23.38 2.26 15.69
C LYS A 14 22.18 1.45 16.20
N LYS A 15 22.43 0.30 16.80
CA LYS A 15 21.38 -0.53 17.38
C LYS A 15 20.75 0.17 18.58
N VAL A 16 19.41 0.31 18.55
CA VAL A 16 18.61 0.83 19.67
C VAL A 16 18.02 -0.32 20.47
N ASN A 17 17.47 -1.32 19.78
CA ASN A 17 17.00 -2.59 20.33
C ASN A 17 17.04 -3.68 19.22
N ASP A 18 16.46 -4.85 19.46
CA ASP A 18 16.55 -5.99 18.53
C ASP A 18 15.81 -5.75 17.20
N TYR A 19 14.93 -4.74 17.13
CA TYR A 19 14.11 -4.43 15.97
C TYR A 19 14.18 -2.97 15.52
N THR A 20 15.07 -2.16 16.15
CA THR A 20 15.18 -0.73 15.86
C THR A 20 16.64 -0.31 15.74
N TRP A 21 16.97 0.39 14.67
CA TRP A 21 18.29 0.89 14.37
C TRP A 21 18.22 2.34 13.92
N ASP A 22 19.13 3.18 14.37
CA ASP A 22 19.16 4.60 14.04
C ASP A 22 20.34 4.95 13.13
N ILE A 23 20.10 5.78 12.11
CA ILE A 23 21.12 6.52 11.39
C ILE A 23 21.38 7.79 12.19
N PRO A 24 22.59 8.00 12.72
CA PRO A 24 22.90 9.18 13.52
C PRO A 24 22.70 10.49 12.75
N MET A 25 22.28 11.54 13.43
CA MET A 25 22.02 12.85 12.81
C MET A 25 23.27 13.47 12.16
N ASP A 26 24.45 13.13 12.63
CA ASP A 26 25.76 13.58 12.12
C ASP A 26 26.28 12.73 10.94
N TYR A 27 25.56 11.68 10.55
CA TYR A 27 25.92 10.83 9.41
C TYR A 27 26.00 11.58 8.10
N LYS A 28 25.08 12.53 7.88
CA LYS A 28 25.04 13.34 6.68
C LYS A 28 24.81 14.82 7.02
N PRO A 29 25.59 15.75 6.43
CA PRO A 29 25.37 17.18 6.61
C PRO A 29 23.95 17.58 6.23
N GLY A 30 23.32 18.41 7.05
CA GLY A 30 21.97 18.95 6.82
C GLY A 30 20.83 18.07 7.35
N MET A 31 21.10 16.90 7.90
CA MET A 31 20.05 16.14 8.62
C MET A 31 19.53 16.97 9.79
N ARG A 32 18.20 17.07 9.90
CA ARG A 32 17.46 17.80 10.94
C ARG A 32 16.95 16.90 12.03
N VAL A 33 16.81 15.61 11.71
CA VAL A 33 16.40 14.52 12.59
C VAL A 33 17.24 13.28 12.27
N PRO A 34 17.40 12.32 13.18
CA PRO A 34 18.02 11.03 12.84
C PRO A 34 17.11 10.24 11.89
N GLY A 35 17.71 9.30 11.15
CA GLY A 35 16.96 8.23 10.46
C GLY A 35 16.63 7.11 11.44
N ARG A 36 15.51 6.41 11.26
CA ARG A 36 15.13 5.24 12.05
C ARG A 36 14.67 4.09 11.17
N ILE A 37 15.29 2.94 11.34
CA ILE A 37 15.02 1.74 10.56
C ILE A 37 14.42 0.69 11.50
N PHE A 38 13.24 0.19 11.16
CA PHE A 38 12.60 -0.91 11.88
C PHE A 38 12.91 -2.23 11.18
N VAL A 39 13.85 -2.99 11.71
CA VAL A 39 14.34 -4.22 11.07
C VAL A 39 14.92 -5.18 12.13
N SER A 40 14.69 -6.48 11.96
CA SER A 40 15.39 -7.50 12.74
C SER A 40 16.81 -7.72 12.21
N ALA A 41 17.69 -8.31 13.02
CA ALA A 41 19.03 -8.69 12.59
C ALA A 41 18.99 -9.57 11.31
N LYS A 42 18.02 -10.47 11.19
CA LYS A 42 17.83 -11.34 10.01
C LYS A 42 17.54 -10.55 8.73
N LEU A 43 16.74 -9.49 8.82
CA LEU A 43 16.36 -8.67 7.66
C LEU A 43 17.40 -7.57 7.35
N LEU A 44 18.32 -7.30 8.28
CA LEU A 44 19.33 -6.27 8.12
C LEU A 44 20.24 -6.53 6.89
N ASP A 45 20.56 -7.81 6.62
CA ASP A 45 21.37 -8.21 5.46
C ASP A 45 20.69 -7.91 4.11
N SER A 46 19.38 -7.75 4.10
CA SER A 46 18.60 -7.40 2.91
C SER A 46 18.43 -5.89 2.70
N LEU A 47 18.98 -5.07 3.59
CA LEU A 47 18.83 -3.62 3.54
C LEU A 47 19.84 -3.00 2.59
N GLU A 48 19.36 -2.33 1.55
CA GLU A 48 20.18 -1.67 0.53
C GLU A 48 20.79 -0.35 1.08
N LEU A 49 22.04 -0.05 0.75
CA LEU A 49 22.69 1.25 1.06
C LEU A 49 21.89 2.44 0.50
N ASP A 50 21.31 2.28 -0.69
CA ASP A 50 20.49 3.31 -1.31
C ASP A 50 19.27 3.66 -0.43
N THR A 51 18.68 2.67 0.26
CA THR A 51 17.59 2.89 1.22
C THR A 51 18.04 3.77 2.38
N LEU A 52 19.24 3.51 2.97
CA LEU A 52 19.79 4.34 4.04
C LEU A 52 20.11 5.74 3.56
N THR A 53 20.65 5.87 2.35
CA THR A 53 20.90 7.16 1.70
C THR A 53 19.61 7.94 1.53
N GLN A 54 18.53 7.31 1.06
CA GLN A 54 17.23 7.94 0.90
C GLN A 54 16.61 8.36 2.22
N VAL A 55 16.67 7.53 3.28
CA VAL A 55 16.23 7.93 4.64
C VAL A 55 17.01 9.15 5.13
N SER A 56 18.34 9.16 4.95
CA SER A 56 19.21 10.29 5.35
C SER A 56 18.87 11.56 4.56
N ASN A 57 18.55 11.42 3.27
CA ASN A 57 18.12 12.53 2.42
C ASN A 57 16.77 13.11 2.89
N VAL A 58 15.80 12.26 3.21
CA VAL A 58 14.49 12.69 3.76
C VAL A 58 14.66 13.41 5.09
N ALA A 59 15.60 12.98 5.93
CA ALA A 59 15.90 13.60 7.21
C ALA A 59 16.40 15.07 7.10
N THR A 60 16.81 15.53 5.91
CA THR A 60 17.23 16.92 5.68
C THR A 60 16.07 17.86 5.37
N LEU A 61 14.88 17.34 5.07
CA LEU A 61 13.76 18.15 4.58
C LEU A 61 13.20 19.11 5.66
N PRO A 62 12.81 20.32 5.29
CA PRO A 62 12.27 21.30 6.23
C PRO A 62 11.04 20.80 6.97
N GLY A 63 10.97 21.09 8.27
CA GLY A 63 9.81 20.81 9.12
C GLY A 63 9.58 19.33 9.44
N ILE A 64 10.53 18.45 9.10
CA ILE A 64 10.43 17.02 9.47
C ILE A 64 10.41 16.84 10.99
N GLN A 65 9.60 15.92 11.49
CA GLN A 65 9.39 15.67 12.91
C GLN A 65 9.99 14.31 13.33
N LYS A 66 10.59 14.27 14.52
CA LYS A 66 11.16 13.11 15.21
C LYS A 66 12.20 12.31 14.41
N PHE A 67 11.81 11.65 13.32
CA PHE A 67 12.64 10.76 12.53
C PHE A 67 12.21 10.73 11.06
N ALA A 68 13.16 10.51 10.16
CA ALA A 68 12.88 9.91 8.86
C ALA A 68 12.90 8.39 9.02
N MET A 69 11.83 7.68 8.67
CA MET A 69 11.65 6.29 9.04
C MET A 69 11.58 5.36 7.85
N ALA A 70 12.02 4.11 8.04
CA ALA A 70 11.85 3.00 7.11
C ALA A 70 11.31 1.77 7.84
N MET A 71 10.24 1.18 7.30
CA MET A 71 9.58 -0.03 7.79
C MET A 71 10.39 -1.29 7.42
N PRO A 72 10.09 -2.48 7.99
CA PRO A 72 10.85 -3.71 7.74
C PRO A 72 10.93 -4.15 6.28
N ASP A 73 9.90 -3.81 5.50
CA ASP A 73 9.79 -4.07 4.07
C ASP A 73 10.52 -3.05 3.19
N ALA A 74 11.26 -2.12 3.78
CA ALA A 74 11.88 -1.02 3.06
C ALA A 74 12.89 -1.49 2.01
N HIS A 75 12.87 -0.79 0.87
CA HIS A 75 13.80 -0.94 -0.24
C HIS A 75 13.90 0.37 -1.03
N SER A 76 14.87 0.45 -1.95
CA SER A 76 15.10 1.65 -2.73
C SER A 76 13.87 2.06 -3.56
N GLY A 77 13.56 3.35 -3.56
CA GLY A 77 12.46 3.97 -4.30
C GLY A 77 12.91 5.22 -5.06
N TYR A 78 11.97 6.04 -5.48
CA TYR A 78 12.21 7.36 -6.08
C TYR A 78 12.13 8.43 -4.97
N GLY A 79 13.22 9.10 -4.65
CA GLY A 79 13.33 10.12 -3.61
C GLY A 79 13.21 9.56 -2.18
N PHE A 80 12.01 9.25 -1.74
CA PHE A 80 11.79 8.50 -0.50
C PHE A 80 11.97 6.99 -0.73
N PRO A 81 12.44 6.23 0.26
CA PRO A 81 12.42 4.77 0.16
C PRO A 81 10.96 4.28 0.11
N ILE A 82 10.73 3.13 -0.51
CA ILE A 82 9.48 2.39 -0.33
C ILE A 82 9.56 1.72 1.04
N GLY A 83 8.48 1.71 1.80
CA GLY A 83 8.49 1.44 3.25
C GLY A 83 8.77 2.70 4.07
N GLY A 84 8.84 3.87 3.43
CA GLY A 84 9.17 5.15 4.05
C GLY A 84 7.99 5.82 4.75
N VAL A 85 8.26 6.37 5.94
CA VAL A 85 7.33 7.23 6.69
C VAL A 85 8.05 8.49 7.14
N ALA A 86 7.46 9.65 6.87
CA ALA A 86 7.95 10.93 7.38
C ALA A 86 6.80 11.89 7.65
N ALA A 87 6.82 12.53 8.80
CA ALA A 87 5.85 13.54 9.20
C ALA A 87 6.46 14.92 9.14
N PHE A 88 5.74 15.87 8.56
CA PHE A 88 6.18 17.25 8.41
C PHE A 88 5.19 18.19 9.10
N ASP A 89 5.70 19.12 9.90
CA ASP A 89 4.87 20.13 10.55
C ASP A 89 4.03 20.90 9.53
N ARG A 90 2.78 21.14 9.84
CA ARG A 90 1.83 21.79 8.92
C ARG A 90 2.34 23.13 8.42
N ASN A 91 2.88 23.97 9.31
CA ASN A 91 3.18 25.38 9.03
C ASN A 91 4.60 25.57 8.47
N THR A 92 5.55 24.76 8.92
CA THR A 92 6.98 24.88 8.59
C THR A 92 7.52 23.77 7.73
N GLY A 93 6.68 22.73 7.48
CA GLY A 93 7.06 21.56 6.74
C GLY A 93 6.72 21.61 5.26
N ILE A 94 6.99 20.51 4.60
CA ILE A 94 6.83 20.37 3.15
C ILE A 94 5.81 19.27 2.80
N ILE A 95 5.40 19.30 1.53
CA ILE A 95 4.74 18.17 0.89
C ILE A 95 5.51 17.79 -0.39
N SER A 96 5.66 16.48 -0.64
CA SER A 96 6.47 15.94 -1.73
C SER A 96 5.78 14.79 -2.45
N PRO A 97 5.67 14.80 -3.79
CA PRO A 97 5.22 13.64 -4.56
C PRO A 97 6.14 12.42 -4.41
N GLY A 98 7.44 12.65 -4.21
CA GLY A 98 8.42 11.59 -3.90
C GLY A 98 8.10 10.83 -2.62
N GLY A 99 7.44 11.48 -1.64
CA GLY A 99 6.99 10.88 -0.38
C GLY A 99 5.65 10.14 -0.45
N VAL A 100 4.96 10.23 -1.58
CA VAL A 100 3.72 9.48 -1.87
C VAL A 100 4.00 8.38 -2.89
N GLY A 101 4.71 8.68 -3.95
CA GLY A 101 5.03 7.78 -5.04
C GLY A 101 4.08 7.91 -6.24
N TYR A 102 4.42 7.18 -7.31
CA TYR A 102 3.70 7.26 -8.58
C TYR A 102 2.31 6.64 -8.55
N ASP A 103 2.14 5.52 -7.86
CA ASP A 103 0.83 4.88 -7.72
C ASP A 103 0.13 5.41 -6.46
N ILE A 104 -0.44 6.60 -6.57
CA ILE A 104 -1.18 7.27 -5.50
C ILE A 104 -2.29 6.33 -5.02
N ASN A 105 -2.36 6.12 -3.69
CA ASN A 105 -3.28 5.18 -3.06
C ASN A 105 -3.23 3.77 -3.72
N CYS A 106 -2.01 3.31 -4.12
CA CYS A 106 -1.81 1.86 -4.16
C CYS A 106 -2.23 1.31 -2.80
N GLY A 107 -3.03 0.26 -2.79
CA GLY A 107 -3.64 -0.21 -1.55
C GLY A 107 -4.21 -1.61 -1.70
N VAL A 108 -4.59 -2.17 -0.57
CA VAL A 108 -5.13 -3.53 -0.46
C VAL A 108 -6.52 -3.51 0.14
N ARG A 109 -7.37 -4.35 -0.42
CA ARG A 109 -8.74 -4.59 0.05
C ARG A 109 -8.90 -6.08 0.27
N ILE A 110 -9.58 -6.46 1.35
CA ILE A 110 -9.91 -7.85 1.65
C ILE A 110 -11.42 -8.03 1.83
N ILE A 111 -11.96 -9.06 1.16
CA ILE A 111 -13.36 -9.48 1.19
C ILE A 111 -13.41 -10.83 1.88
N LYS A 112 -14.23 -10.99 2.91
CA LYS A 112 -14.55 -12.31 3.49
C LYS A 112 -15.64 -13.01 2.68
N THR A 113 -15.80 -14.31 2.87
CA THR A 113 -16.89 -15.09 2.29
C THR A 113 -17.44 -16.08 3.33
N ASN A 114 -18.58 -16.71 3.03
CA ASN A 114 -19.11 -17.85 3.80
C ASN A 114 -18.60 -19.21 3.26
N LEU A 115 -17.65 -19.17 2.32
CA LEU A 115 -17.09 -20.37 1.71
C LEU A 115 -15.95 -20.92 2.54
N THR A 116 -15.79 -22.22 2.53
CA THR A 116 -14.66 -22.92 3.15
C THR A 116 -13.61 -23.30 2.10
N VAL A 117 -12.38 -23.52 2.57
CA VAL A 117 -11.27 -23.99 1.73
C VAL A 117 -11.61 -25.29 0.99
N ASP A 118 -12.34 -26.20 1.62
CA ASP A 118 -12.71 -27.50 1.04
C ASP A 118 -13.73 -27.36 -0.10
N GLU A 119 -14.63 -26.39 -0.02
CA GLU A 119 -15.59 -26.09 -1.09
C GLU A 119 -14.92 -25.47 -2.32
N VAL A 120 -13.90 -24.61 -2.11
CA VAL A 120 -13.32 -23.78 -3.18
C VAL A 120 -12.10 -24.44 -3.83
N ARG A 121 -11.24 -25.10 -3.05
CA ARG A 121 -9.98 -25.69 -3.53
C ARG A 121 -10.14 -26.63 -4.73
N PRO A 122 -11.12 -27.54 -4.78
CA PRO A 122 -11.30 -28.47 -5.92
C PRO A 122 -11.59 -27.75 -7.25
N ARG A 123 -12.17 -26.53 -7.18
CA ARG A 123 -12.58 -25.75 -8.35
C ARG A 123 -11.73 -24.48 -8.54
N MET A 124 -10.60 -24.36 -7.85
CA MET A 124 -9.80 -23.13 -7.84
C MET A 124 -9.30 -22.72 -9.23
N LYS A 125 -8.87 -23.69 -10.04
CA LYS A 125 -8.38 -23.41 -11.40
C LYS A 125 -9.47 -22.77 -12.28
N GLU A 126 -10.69 -23.28 -12.21
CA GLU A 126 -11.83 -22.74 -12.96
C GLU A 126 -12.23 -21.35 -12.45
N LEU A 127 -12.23 -21.16 -11.13
CA LEU A 127 -12.55 -19.87 -10.51
C LEU A 127 -11.52 -18.79 -10.90
N ILE A 128 -10.23 -19.11 -10.88
CA ILE A 128 -9.17 -18.15 -11.25
C ILE A 128 -9.22 -17.80 -12.74
N GLU A 129 -9.53 -18.76 -13.62
CA GLU A 129 -9.75 -18.46 -15.05
C GLU A 129 -10.93 -17.51 -15.25
N LEU A 130 -12.04 -17.73 -14.53
CA LEU A 130 -13.19 -16.83 -14.59
C LEU A 130 -12.83 -15.43 -14.10
N LEU A 131 -12.19 -15.31 -12.93
CA LEU A 131 -11.80 -14.02 -12.36
C LEU A 131 -10.81 -13.28 -13.27
N PHE A 132 -9.84 -13.98 -13.84
CA PHE A 132 -8.90 -13.40 -14.79
C PHE A 132 -9.57 -12.88 -16.06
N HIS A 133 -10.60 -13.56 -16.54
CA HIS A 133 -11.38 -13.12 -17.70
C HIS A 133 -12.28 -11.93 -17.37
N GLU A 134 -12.92 -11.94 -16.20
CA GLU A 134 -13.88 -10.90 -15.79
C GLU A 134 -13.21 -9.59 -15.33
N ILE A 135 -12.00 -9.66 -14.75
CA ILE A 135 -11.29 -8.49 -14.23
C ILE A 135 -10.18 -8.10 -15.21
N PRO A 136 -10.34 -7.02 -15.99
CA PRO A 136 -9.33 -6.60 -16.95
C PRO A 136 -7.98 -6.34 -16.27
N SER A 137 -6.94 -7.01 -16.73
CA SER A 137 -5.60 -7.00 -16.13
C SER A 137 -4.54 -6.68 -17.18
N GLY A 138 -3.37 -6.19 -16.75
CA GLY A 138 -2.22 -5.90 -17.61
C GLY A 138 -1.97 -4.42 -17.86
N VAL A 139 -0.77 -4.14 -18.38
CA VAL A 139 -0.36 -2.78 -18.76
C VAL A 139 -1.26 -2.26 -19.89
N GLY A 140 -1.89 -1.10 -19.68
CA GLY A 140 -2.76 -0.50 -20.67
C GLY A 140 -4.09 -1.22 -20.88
N SER A 141 -4.46 -2.18 -20.01
CA SER A 141 -5.76 -2.85 -20.05
C SER A 141 -6.90 -1.83 -20.05
N LYS A 142 -7.92 -2.12 -20.87
CA LYS A 142 -9.09 -1.27 -20.97
C LYS A 142 -10.25 -1.86 -20.17
N SER A 143 -10.93 -0.98 -19.46
CA SER A 143 -12.09 -1.31 -18.64
C SER A 143 -13.30 -1.77 -19.48
N LYS A 144 -14.15 -2.59 -18.85
CA LYS A 144 -15.54 -2.81 -19.29
C LYS A 144 -16.39 -1.55 -19.03
N LEU A 145 -16.07 -0.80 -18.00
CA LEU A 145 -16.73 0.47 -17.64
C LEU A 145 -16.41 1.55 -18.68
N ARG A 146 -17.45 2.17 -19.22
CA ARG A 146 -17.37 3.29 -20.17
C ARG A 146 -17.74 4.59 -19.48
N ALA A 147 -16.90 5.02 -18.52
CA ALA A 147 -17.14 6.25 -17.79
C ALA A 147 -17.12 7.48 -18.73
N SER A 148 -18.08 8.38 -18.55
CA SER A 148 -18.07 9.73 -19.12
C SER A 148 -17.02 10.60 -18.43
N ASP A 149 -16.77 11.80 -18.93
CA ASP A 149 -15.85 12.76 -18.28
C ASP A 149 -16.45 13.31 -16.98
N SER A 150 -17.78 13.40 -16.89
CA SER A 150 -18.49 13.77 -15.66
C SER A 150 -18.32 12.69 -14.58
N GLU A 151 -18.61 11.43 -14.91
CA GLU A 151 -18.47 10.31 -13.98
C GLU A 151 -17.01 10.13 -13.50
N LEU A 152 -16.04 10.36 -14.37
CA LEU A 152 -14.63 10.37 -13.97
C LEU A 152 -14.33 11.52 -12.99
N THR A 153 -14.92 12.69 -13.19
CA THR A 153 -14.79 13.84 -12.30
C THR A 153 -15.43 13.54 -10.94
N ASP A 154 -16.61 12.92 -10.94
CA ASP A 154 -17.31 12.51 -9.72
C ASP A 154 -16.52 11.42 -8.96
N ALA A 155 -15.88 10.49 -9.67
CA ALA A 155 -14.99 9.52 -9.06
C ALA A 155 -13.76 10.17 -8.41
N PHE A 156 -13.16 11.20 -9.02
CA PHE A 156 -12.08 11.98 -8.40
C PHE A 156 -12.56 12.75 -7.16
N LEU A 157 -13.81 13.17 -7.10
CA LEU A 157 -14.38 13.90 -5.96
C LEU A 157 -14.81 12.96 -4.82
N HIS A 158 -15.46 11.85 -5.15
CA HIS A 158 -16.24 11.07 -4.19
C HIS A 158 -15.77 9.61 -4.01
N GLY A 159 -14.74 9.18 -4.73
CA GLY A 159 -14.08 7.89 -4.54
C GLY A 159 -15.04 6.70 -4.55
N ALA A 160 -14.90 5.81 -3.55
CA ALA A 160 -15.74 4.63 -3.41
C ALA A 160 -17.23 4.96 -3.27
N LYS A 161 -17.56 6.10 -2.68
CA LYS A 161 -18.95 6.56 -2.55
C LYS A 161 -19.61 6.73 -3.91
N TRP A 162 -18.93 7.40 -4.87
CA TRP A 162 -19.43 7.52 -6.24
C TRP A 162 -19.68 6.14 -6.87
N ALA A 163 -18.73 5.20 -6.72
CA ALA A 163 -18.87 3.88 -7.31
C ALA A 163 -20.12 3.14 -6.77
N ILE A 164 -20.36 3.22 -5.47
CA ILE A 164 -21.51 2.60 -4.81
C ILE A 164 -22.82 3.26 -5.25
N GLU A 165 -22.90 4.58 -5.27
CA GLU A 165 -24.07 5.34 -5.75
C GLU A 165 -24.36 5.09 -7.24
N SER A 166 -23.33 4.71 -8.01
CA SER A 166 -23.45 4.31 -9.43
C SER A 166 -23.76 2.81 -9.62
N GLY A 167 -24.04 2.06 -8.53
CA GLY A 167 -24.43 0.65 -8.57
C GLY A 167 -23.26 -0.34 -8.47
N TYR A 168 -22.03 0.12 -8.20
CA TYR A 168 -20.85 -0.76 -8.04
C TYR A 168 -20.56 -1.04 -6.55
N GLY A 169 -21.42 -1.81 -5.89
CA GLY A 169 -21.21 -2.22 -4.51
C GLY A 169 -22.42 -2.01 -3.62
N VAL A 170 -22.22 -2.08 -2.30
CA VAL A 170 -23.24 -1.91 -1.28
C VAL A 170 -22.85 -0.78 -0.33
N LYS A 171 -23.85 -0.15 0.32
CA LYS A 171 -23.61 1.00 1.21
C LYS A 171 -22.65 0.70 2.35
N GLU A 172 -22.71 -0.50 2.86
CA GLU A 172 -21.91 -1.01 3.97
C GLU A 172 -20.40 -0.96 3.65
N ASP A 173 -20.02 -1.09 2.37
CA ASP A 173 -18.61 -1.03 1.95
C ASP A 173 -17.92 0.30 2.34
N ILE A 174 -18.66 1.41 2.45
CA ILE A 174 -18.09 2.72 2.76
C ILE A 174 -17.43 2.72 4.15
N GLU A 175 -18.12 2.17 5.14
CA GLU A 175 -17.62 2.14 6.53
C GLU A 175 -16.38 1.25 6.70
N HIS A 176 -16.14 0.36 5.73
CA HIS A 176 -15.00 -0.54 5.68
C HIS A 176 -13.83 -0.02 4.83
N CYS A 177 -13.83 1.26 4.49
CA CYS A 177 -12.73 1.89 3.76
C CYS A 177 -12.01 2.90 4.66
N GLU A 178 -10.70 2.98 4.54
CA GLU A 178 -9.91 4.09 5.07
C GLU A 178 -10.47 5.41 4.53
N GLU A 179 -10.61 6.45 5.35
CA GLU A 179 -11.26 7.74 5.02
C GLU A 179 -12.72 7.61 4.56
N ASN A 180 -13.44 6.52 4.88
CA ASN A 180 -14.73 6.19 4.29
C ASN A 180 -14.70 6.19 2.75
N GLY A 181 -13.56 5.81 2.17
CA GLY A 181 -13.36 5.63 0.75
C GLY A 181 -13.20 6.92 -0.07
N TYR A 182 -13.02 8.09 0.57
CA TYR A 182 -12.70 9.34 -0.14
C TYR A 182 -12.12 10.42 0.75
N MET A 183 -11.16 11.17 0.23
CA MET A 183 -10.60 12.37 0.85
C MET A 183 -11.40 13.60 0.41
N LYS A 184 -12.02 14.30 1.36
CA LYS A 184 -12.90 15.48 1.08
C LYS A 184 -12.16 16.67 0.48
N ILE A 185 -10.84 16.76 0.68
CA ILE A 185 -10.00 17.85 0.17
C ILE A 185 -9.74 17.75 -1.34
N ALA A 186 -10.12 16.65 -1.98
CA ALA A 186 -9.89 16.43 -3.40
C ALA A 186 -10.47 17.53 -4.29
N ASP A 187 -9.67 17.99 -5.25
CA ASP A 187 -10.09 18.98 -6.24
C ASP A 187 -9.69 18.49 -7.64
N PRO A 188 -10.65 17.96 -8.42
CA PRO A 188 -10.39 17.49 -9.77
C PRO A 188 -9.88 18.58 -10.72
N SER A 189 -10.09 19.87 -10.44
CA SER A 189 -9.54 20.97 -11.27
C SER A 189 -8.00 21.01 -11.22
N LYS A 190 -7.39 20.37 -10.23
CA LYS A 190 -5.94 20.25 -10.08
C LYS A 190 -5.36 19.02 -10.78
N VAL A 191 -6.22 18.17 -11.35
CA VAL A 191 -5.83 16.99 -12.14
C VAL A 191 -5.70 17.38 -13.61
N GLY A 192 -4.49 17.24 -14.15
CA GLY A 192 -4.20 17.58 -15.53
C GLY A 192 -4.96 16.71 -16.55
N GLU A 193 -5.19 17.26 -17.73
CA GLU A 193 -5.93 16.59 -18.82
C GLU A 193 -5.29 15.23 -19.21
N LYS A 194 -3.95 15.17 -19.22
CA LYS A 194 -3.22 13.94 -19.54
C LYS A 194 -3.48 12.84 -18.52
N ALA A 195 -3.57 13.18 -17.22
CA ALA A 195 -3.91 12.23 -16.17
C ALA A 195 -5.33 11.68 -16.33
N ARG A 196 -6.29 12.56 -16.67
CA ARG A 196 -7.68 12.17 -16.98
C ARG A 196 -7.75 11.22 -18.18
N LYS A 197 -7.08 11.55 -19.28
CA LYS A 197 -7.02 10.71 -20.49
C LYS A 197 -6.39 9.34 -20.24
N ARG A 198 -5.38 9.26 -19.37
CA ARG A 198 -4.77 7.98 -18.98
C ARG A 198 -5.63 7.15 -18.05
N GLY A 199 -6.31 7.80 -17.10
CA GLY A 199 -7.15 7.13 -16.10
C GLY A 199 -8.44 6.57 -16.70
N LYS A 200 -9.13 7.35 -17.52
CA LYS A 200 -10.46 7.03 -18.05
C LYS A 200 -10.59 5.60 -18.63
N PRO A 201 -9.73 5.14 -19.54
CA PRO A 201 -9.84 3.78 -20.10
C PRO A 201 -9.40 2.67 -19.13
N GLN A 202 -8.70 3.01 -18.05
CA GLN A 202 -8.18 2.04 -17.07
C GLN A 202 -9.02 1.94 -15.80
N PHE A 203 -10.12 2.69 -15.74
CA PHE A 203 -10.98 2.72 -14.56
C PHE A 203 -11.74 1.39 -14.41
N GLY A 204 -11.58 0.70 -13.28
CA GLY A 204 -12.06 -0.67 -13.04
C GLY A 204 -11.11 -1.75 -13.60
N THR A 205 -9.80 -1.50 -13.68
CA THR A 205 -8.81 -2.50 -14.10
C THR A 205 -7.80 -2.79 -13.00
N LEU A 206 -7.34 -4.03 -12.94
CA LEU A 206 -6.39 -4.48 -11.92
C LEU A 206 -4.98 -3.90 -12.15
N GLY A 207 -4.51 -3.88 -13.40
CA GLY A 207 -3.16 -3.44 -13.71
C GLY A 207 -2.14 -4.56 -13.76
N SER A 208 -0.88 -4.21 -13.49
CA SER A 208 0.25 -5.16 -13.59
C SER A 208 1.31 -4.92 -12.52
N GLY A 209 2.39 -5.67 -12.56
CA GLY A 209 3.47 -5.62 -11.58
C GLY A 209 3.03 -6.26 -10.26
N ASN A 210 3.20 -5.54 -9.15
CA ASN A 210 2.80 -6.03 -7.82
C ASN A 210 1.27 -6.07 -7.61
N HIS A 211 0.46 -5.57 -8.54
CA HIS A 211 -1.00 -5.67 -8.45
C HIS A 211 -1.48 -7.10 -8.68
N PHE A 212 -2.48 -7.51 -7.93
CA PHE A 212 -3.05 -8.85 -8.01
C PHE A 212 -4.49 -8.90 -7.48
N LEU A 213 -5.20 -9.94 -7.87
CA LEU A 213 -6.39 -10.46 -7.23
C LEU A 213 -6.07 -11.86 -6.76
N GLU A 214 -6.27 -12.13 -5.47
CA GLU A 214 -5.88 -13.40 -4.86
C GLU A 214 -7.01 -13.98 -4.04
N VAL A 215 -7.34 -15.26 -4.30
CA VAL A 215 -8.23 -16.06 -3.47
C VAL A 215 -7.38 -16.79 -2.44
N GLN A 216 -7.68 -16.56 -1.17
CA GLN A 216 -6.91 -17.02 -0.02
C GLN A 216 -7.81 -17.78 0.95
N TYR A 217 -7.23 -18.44 1.93
CA TYR A 217 -7.97 -18.98 3.08
C TYR A 217 -7.25 -18.62 4.39
N VAL A 218 -8.02 -18.52 5.46
CA VAL A 218 -7.48 -18.31 6.81
C VAL A 218 -6.83 -19.60 7.29
N ASP A 219 -5.51 -19.60 7.38
CA ASP A 219 -4.71 -20.75 7.79
C ASP A 219 -4.54 -20.82 9.31
N GLU A 220 -4.24 -19.65 9.92
CA GLU A 220 -3.97 -19.54 11.35
C GLU A 220 -4.65 -18.30 11.94
N VAL A 221 -5.14 -18.43 13.17
CA VAL A 221 -5.71 -17.34 13.97
C VAL A 221 -4.83 -17.10 15.18
N PHE A 222 -4.22 -15.92 15.28
CA PHE A 222 -3.32 -15.52 16.38
C PHE A 222 -4.09 -14.79 17.48
N ASP A 223 -5.08 -13.98 17.12
CA ASP A 223 -5.94 -13.22 18.02
C ASP A 223 -7.42 -13.55 17.76
N PRO A 224 -8.01 -14.50 18.51
CA PRO A 224 -9.40 -14.93 18.31
C PRO A 224 -10.43 -13.81 18.55
N GLU A 225 -10.18 -12.88 19.48
CA GLU A 225 -11.09 -11.79 19.78
C GLU A 225 -11.13 -10.76 18.62
N ALA A 226 -9.96 -10.37 18.15
CA ALA A 226 -9.87 -9.48 16.98
C ALA A 226 -10.40 -10.16 15.71
N ALA A 227 -10.08 -11.43 15.48
CA ALA A 227 -10.57 -12.21 14.36
C ALA A 227 -12.11 -12.27 14.34
N LYS A 228 -12.73 -12.50 15.50
CA LYS A 228 -14.19 -12.48 15.66
C LYS A 228 -14.80 -11.13 15.27
N VAL A 229 -14.19 -10.01 15.67
CA VAL A 229 -14.64 -8.66 15.32
C VAL A 229 -14.50 -8.41 13.81
N PHE A 230 -13.45 -8.92 13.18
CA PHE A 230 -13.25 -8.85 11.72
C PHE A 230 -14.13 -9.85 10.95
N GLY A 231 -14.77 -10.79 11.64
CA GLY A 231 -15.58 -11.83 11.04
C GLY A 231 -14.74 -12.89 10.31
N LEU A 232 -13.54 -13.18 10.85
CA LEU A 232 -12.58 -14.15 10.30
C LEU A 232 -12.48 -15.39 11.19
N HIS A 233 -12.38 -16.57 10.56
CA HIS A 233 -12.18 -17.83 11.24
C HIS A 233 -11.37 -18.82 10.39
N LYS A 234 -10.73 -19.78 11.01
CA LYS A 234 -9.90 -20.78 10.33
C LYS A 234 -10.65 -21.54 9.25
N GLY A 235 -10.01 -21.72 8.10
CA GLY A 235 -10.57 -22.42 6.92
C GLY A 235 -11.51 -21.58 6.06
N GLN A 236 -11.83 -20.34 6.46
CA GLN A 236 -12.68 -19.43 5.69
C GLN A 236 -11.93 -18.90 4.46
N VAL A 237 -12.63 -18.84 3.33
CA VAL A 237 -12.08 -18.26 2.09
C VAL A 237 -12.25 -16.74 2.10
N THR A 238 -11.20 -16.05 1.68
CA THR A 238 -11.17 -14.60 1.49
C THR A 238 -10.67 -14.25 0.09
N VAL A 239 -10.95 -13.03 -0.36
CA VAL A 239 -10.44 -12.48 -1.62
C VAL A 239 -9.70 -11.18 -1.33
N MET A 240 -8.45 -11.11 -1.75
CA MET A 240 -7.63 -9.91 -1.60
C MET A 240 -7.43 -9.23 -2.97
N ILE A 241 -7.60 -7.92 -3.01
CA ILE A 241 -7.40 -7.10 -4.20
C ILE A 241 -6.32 -6.06 -3.90
N HIS A 242 -5.20 -6.11 -4.63
CA HIS A 242 -4.14 -5.13 -4.56
C HIS A 242 -4.13 -4.30 -5.85
N CYS A 243 -4.51 -3.05 -5.76
CA CYS A 243 -4.58 -2.15 -6.91
C CYS A 243 -4.55 -0.69 -6.46
N GLY A 244 -4.27 0.23 -7.40
CA GLY A 244 -4.13 1.66 -7.12
C GLY A 244 -4.81 2.55 -8.15
N SER A 245 -4.25 3.76 -8.31
CA SER A 245 -4.80 4.83 -9.16
C SER A 245 -4.45 4.71 -10.64
N ARG A 246 -3.81 3.62 -11.04
CA ARG A 246 -3.48 3.33 -12.43
C ARG A 246 -2.73 4.50 -13.09
N GLY A 247 -2.93 4.71 -14.40
CA GLY A 247 -2.31 5.79 -15.16
C GLY A 247 -2.69 7.20 -14.71
N ALA A 248 -3.82 7.37 -14.02
CA ALA A 248 -4.25 8.66 -13.47
C ALA A 248 -3.28 9.16 -12.40
N GLY A 249 -3.11 8.41 -11.31
CA GLY A 249 -2.21 8.78 -10.21
C GLY A 249 -0.75 8.86 -10.66
N HIS A 250 -0.32 7.94 -11.51
CA HIS A 250 1.03 7.96 -12.08
C HIS A 250 1.31 9.29 -12.81
N GLN A 251 0.34 9.79 -13.62
CA GLN A 251 0.51 11.05 -14.31
C GLN A 251 0.40 12.27 -13.39
N ILE A 252 -0.48 12.23 -12.38
CA ILE A 252 -0.55 13.29 -11.35
C ILE A 252 0.81 13.44 -10.68
N CYS A 253 1.44 12.34 -10.24
CA CYS A 253 2.76 12.37 -9.64
C CYS A 253 3.80 12.98 -10.60
N ASP A 254 3.85 12.52 -11.85
CA ASP A 254 4.79 13.01 -12.86
C ASP A 254 4.64 14.52 -13.15
N ASP A 255 3.40 15.00 -13.25
CA ASP A 255 3.12 16.42 -13.50
C ASP A 255 3.54 17.29 -12.29
N TYR A 256 3.22 16.86 -11.07
CA TYR A 256 3.57 17.62 -9.87
C TYR A 256 5.03 17.50 -9.45
N LEU A 257 5.76 16.46 -9.80
CA LEU A 257 7.21 16.43 -9.66
C LEU A 257 7.86 17.61 -10.41
N LYS A 258 7.40 17.91 -11.64
CA LYS A 258 7.90 19.04 -12.43
C LYS A 258 7.49 20.41 -11.86
N ILE A 259 6.27 20.52 -11.33
CA ILE A 259 5.76 21.74 -10.71
C ILE A 259 6.53 22.01 -9.41
N LEU A 260 6.70 20.99 -8.57
CA LEU A 260 7.34 21.11 -7.27
C LEU A 260 8.88 21.20 -7.37
N ASP A 261 9.51 20.68 -8.42
CA ASP A 261 10.93 20.97 -8.71
C ASP A 261 11.14 22.49 -8.87
N LYS A 262 10.28 23.18 -9.63
CA LYS A 262 10.29 24.63 -9.76
C LYS A 262 9.98 25.35 -8.43
N ALA A 263 9.00 24.83 -7.68
CA ALA A 263 8.63 25.39 -6.38
C ALA A 263 9.78 25.27 -5.36
N THR A 264 10.51 24.17 -5.37
CA THR A 264 11.70 23.98 -4.55
C THR A 264 12.69 25.13 -4.73
N HIS A 265 12.98 25.50 -5.97
CA HIS A 265 13.85 26.64 -6.29
C HIS A 265 13.23 27.98 -5.90
N LYS A 266 11.94 28.19 -6.19
CA LYS A 266 11.19 29.40 -5.83
C LYS A 266 11.24 29.69 -4.32
N TYR A 267 11.13 28.65 -3.49
CA TYR A 267 11.14 28.78 -2.03
C TYR A 267 12.52 28.61 -1.41
N GLY A 268 13.59 28.51 -2.21
CA GLY A 268 14.98 28.40 -1.74
C GLY A 268 15.28 27.14 -0.93
N ILE A 269 14.53 26.06 -1.13
CA ILE A 269 14.74 24.79 -0.43
C ILE A 269 15.95 24.09 -1.06
N GLN A 270 16.94 23.76 -0.24
CA GLN A 270 18.12 23.01 -0.67
C GLN A 270 17.85 21.52 -0.54
N LEU A 271 17.96 20.77 -1.63
CA LEU A 271 17.74 19.33 -1.66
C LEU A 271 19.04 18.57 -1.94
N PRO A 272 19.30 17.49 -1.19
CA PRO A 272 20.44 16.60 -1.47
C PRO A 272 20.22 15.74 -2.73
N ASP A 273 18.96 15.59 -3.17
CA ASP A 273 18.52 14.82 -4.33
C ASP A 273 17.29 15.51 -4.96
N ARG A 274 17.32 15.74 -6.26
CA ARG A 274 16.19 16.34 -7.01
C ARG A 274 14.93 15.49 -6.98
N GLN A 275 15.03 14.21 -6.71
CA GLN A 275 13.88 13.30 -6.56
C GLN A 275 13.02 13.64 -5.32
N LEU A 276 13.53 14.48 -4.42
CA LEU A 276 12.82 15.02 -3.26
C LEU A 276 12.06 16.31 -3.53
N ALA A 277 11.86 16.67 -4.81
CA ALA A 277 11.11 17.86 -5.20
C ALA A 277 9.89 18.08 -4.30
N CYS A 278 9.78 19.28 -3.71
CA CYS A 278 8.78 19.60 -2.69
C CYS A 278 8.43 21.09 -2.70
N ALA A 279 7.39 21.43 -1.98
CA ALA A 279 7.03 22.82 -1.67
C ALA A 279 6.63 22.93 -0.20
N PRO A 280 6.68 24.13 0.41
CA PRO A 280 6.05 24.35 1.71
C PRO A 280 4.60 23.86 1.67
N ALA A 281 4.19 23.09 2.67
CA ALA A 281 2.91 22.37 2.63
C ALA A 281 1.70 23.31 2.44
N GLU A 282 1.70 24.46 3.10
CA GLU A 282 0.62 25.45 3.02
C GLU A 282 0.79 26.46 1.84
N SER A 283 1.82 26.29 0.98
CA SER A 283 1.96 27.08 -0.24
C SER A 283 0.91 26.73 -1.28
N GLN A 284 0.71 27.62 -2.28
CA GLN A 284 -0.24 27.37 -3.36
C GLN A 284 0.11 26.07 -4.13
N GLU A 285 1.39 25.84 -4.42
CA GLU A 285 1.86 24.65 -5.13
C GLU A 285 1.70 23.40 -4.28
N GLY A 286 2.02 23.49 -2.98
CA GLY A 286 1.83 22.40 -2.01
C GLY A 286 0.36 21.98 -1.88
N GLN A 287 -0.53 22.96 -1.71
CA GLN A 287 -1.98 22.71 -1.60
C GLN A 287 -2.59 22.22 -2.92
N ASN A 288 -2.13 22.71 -4.06
CA ASN A 288 -2.56 22.19 -5.36
C ASN A 288 -2.18 20.71 -5.53
N TYR A 289 -0.94 20.34 -5.14
CA TYR A 289 -0.53 18.94 -5.15
C TYR A 289 -1.36 18.09 -4.18
N TYR A 290 -1.56 18.55 -2.95
CA TYR A 290 -2.33 17.81 -1.93
C TYR A 290 -3.75 17.50 -2.43
N LYS A 291 -4.41 18.47 -3.05
CA LYS A 291 -5.75 18.31 -3.64
C LYS A 291 -5.78 17.38 -4.86
N ALA A 292 -4.78 17.46 -5.72
CA ALA A 292 -4.65 16.55 -6.88
C ALA A 292 -4.33 15.12 -6.44
N MET A 293 -3.44 14.96 -5.45
CA MET A 293 -3.11 13.67 -4.85
C MET A 293 -4.36 13.04 -4.23
N ALA A 294 -5.15 13.81 -3.47
CA ALA A 294 -6.41 13.36 -2.91
C ALA A 294 -7.41 12.90 -3.99
N ALA A 295 -7.50 13.61 -5.11
CA ALA A 295 -8.32 13.17 -6.25
C ALA A 295 -7.81 11.84 -6.83
N GLY A 296 -6.50 11.68 -6.99
CA GLY A 296 -5.88 10.40 -7.39
C GLY A 296 -6.17 9.27 -6.41
N ALA A 297 -6.16 9.57 -5.10
CA ALA A 297 -6.52 8.61 -4.06
C ALA A 297 -8.00 8.20 -4.14
N ASN A 298 -8.89 9.14 -4.38
CA ASN A 298 -10.32 8.87 -4.57
C ASN A 298 -10.56 7.98 -5.78
N TYR A 299 -9.91 8.26 -6.90
CA TYR A 299 -9.96 7.41 -8.08
C TYR A 299 -9.53 5.96 -7.76
N ALA A 300 -8.49 5.76 -6.96
CA ALA A 300 -8.03 4.42 -6.57
C ALA A 300 -9.05 3.66 -5.71
N TRP A 301 -9.70 4.31 -4.74
CA TRP A 301 -10.80 3.71 -3.98
C TRP A 301 -11.98 3.35 -4.87
N ALA A 302 -12.39 4.23 -5.78
CA ALA A 302 -13.44 3.93 -6.76
C ALA A 302 -13.04 2.76 -7.67
N ASN A 303 -11.78 2.71 -8.12
CA ASN A 303 -11.24 1.63 -8.94
C ASN A 303 -11.35 0.26 -8.23
N ARG A 304 -10.88 0.18 -6.98
CA ARG A 304 -11.00 -1.05 -6.19
C ARG A 304 -12.45 -1.41 -5.89
N GLN A 305 -13.34 -0.43 -5.72
CA GLN A 305 -14.77 -0.67 -5.50
C GLN A 305 -15.44 -1.31 -6.72
N VAL A 306 -15.17 -0.81 -7.92
CA VAL A 306 -15.67 -1.39 -9.17
C VAL A 306 -15.14 -2.81 -9.36
N ILE A 307 -13.85 -3.07 -9.10
CA ILE A 307 -13.28 -4.42 -9.15
C ILE A 307 -14.00 -5.34 -8.16
N THR A 308 -14.24 -4.88 -6.92
CA THR A 308 -14.97 -5.63 -5.90
C THR A 308 -16.35 -6.06 -6.37
N HIS A 309 -17.09 -5.15 -6.99
CA HIS A 309 -18.40 -5.45 -7.55
C HIS A 309 -18.32 -6.59 -8.57
N TRP A 310 -17.40 -6.52 -9.52
CA TRP A 310 -17.24 -7.59 -10.51
C TRP A 310 -16.75 -8.92 -9.92
N VAL A 311 -15.93 -8.88 -8.89
CA VAL A 311 -15.53 -10.08 -8.15
C VAL A 311 -16.74 -10.73 -7.49
N ARG A 312 -17.63 -9.96 -6.86
CA ARG A 312 -18.88 -10.46 -6.28
C ARG A 312 -19.78 -11.11 -7.34
N GLU A 313 -19.99 -10.44 -8.48
CA GLU A 313 -20.76 -10.99 -9.59
C GLU A 313 -20.15 -12.29 -10.14
N ALA A 314 -18.83 -12.35 -10.30
CA ALA A 314 -18.14 -13.55 -10.75
C ALA A 314 -18.31 -14.72 -9.78
N PHE A 315 -18.21 -14.48 -8.48
CA PHE A 315 -18.43 -15.51 -7.45
C PHE A 315 -19.88 -15.99 -7.44
N THR A 316 -20.87 -15.08 -7.43
CA THR A 316 -22.31 -15.43 -7.51
C THR A 316 -22.59 -16.31 -8.72
N ARG A 317 -22.09 -15.93 -9.89
CA ARG A 317 -22.26 -16.72 -11.11
C ARG A 317 -21.57 -18.08 -11.05
N PHE A 318 -20.37 -18.15 -10.47
CA PHE A 318 -19.59 -19.39 -10.38
C PHE A 318 -20.19 -20.41 -9.43
N PHE A 319 -20.66 -19.98 -8.26
CA PHE A 319 -21.26 -20.84 -7.24
C PHE A 319 -22.76 -21.03 -7.42
N GLY A 320 -23.42 -20.20 -8.27
CA GLY A 320 -24.86 -20.30 -8.56
C GLY A 320 -25.75 -19.95 -7.37
N ARG A 321 -25.25 -19.11 -6.43
CA ARG A 321 -25.98 -18.64 -5.25
C ARG A 321 -25.55 -17.24 -4.84
N ASP A 322 -26.43 -16.48 -4.18
CA ASP A 322 -26.21 -15.10 -3.77
C ASP A 322 -25.76 -14.94 -2.31
N ASP A 323 -25.96 -15.98 -1.49
CA ASP A 323 -25.68 -15.99 -0.06
C ASP A 323 -24.21 -16.32 0.27
N LEU A 324 -23.28 -15.71 -0.45
CA LEU A 324 -21.84 -15.99 -0.30
C LEU A 324 -21.17 -15.20 0.82
N GLY A 325 -21.87 -14.24 1.46
CA GLY A 325 -21.35 -13.43 2.57
C GLY A 325 -20.12 -12.61 2.18
N MET A 326 -20.09 -12.11 0.94
CA MET A 326 -18.95 -11.37 0.39
C MET A 326 -18.91 -9.91 0.90
N ASP A 327 -18.66 -9.77 2.21
CA ASP A 327 -18.56 -8.47 2.84
C ASP A 327 -17.11 -7.96 2.83
N LEU A 328 -16.94 -6.66 2.63
CA LEU A 328 -15.64 -6.02 2.76
C LEU A 328 -15.22 -6.01 4.23
N ILE A 329 -14.00 -6.52 4.53
CA ILE A 329 -13.42 -6.37 5.87
C ILE A 329 -12.81 -4.98 5.98
N TYR A 330 -11.86 -4.64 5.10
CA TYR A 330 -11.26 -3.31 5.10
C TYR A 330 -10.53 -3.02 3.78
N ASP A 331 -10.31 -1.72 3.54
CA ASP A 331 -9.52 -1.18 2.43
C ASP A 331 -8.49 -0.18 2.98
N VAL A 332 -7.21 -0.42 2.74
CA VAL A 332 -6.11 0.42 3.21
C VAL A 332 -5.34 1.05 2.06
N ALA A 333 -4.83 2.26 2.27
CA ALA A 333 -3.91 2.95 1.36
C ALA A 333 -2.46 2.72 1.80
N HIS A 334 -1.55 2.54 0.82
CA HIS A 334 -0.11 2.40 1.08
C HIS A 334 0.70 3.64 0.68
N ASN A 335 0.19 4.43 -0.28
CA ASN A 335 0.88 5.56 -0.88
C ASN A 335 0.00 6.81 -0.80
N VAL A 336 0.17 7.58 0.26
CA VAL A 336 -0.65 8.78 0.50
C VAL A 336 0.03 9.71 1.50
N ALA A 337 -0.21 11.01 1.38
CA ALA A 337 0.07 11.99 2.42
C ALA A 337 -1.23 12.45 3.07
N LYS A 338 -1.27 12.53 4.40
CA LYS A 338 -2.45 12.97 5.15
C LYS A 338 -2.09 13.98 6.23
N LEU A 339 -2.96 14.96 6.41
CA LEU A 339 -2.88 15.89 7.54
C LEU A 339 -3.52 15.23 8.76
N GLU A 340 -2.73 14.93 9.77
CA GLU A 340 -3.12 14.18 10.96
C GLU A 340 -2.65 14.90 12.24
N GLU A 341 -3.41 14.76 13.34
CA GLU A 341 -2.98 15.21 14.66
C GLU A 341 -2.16 14.12 15.35
N HIS A 342 -0.95 14.47 15.78
CA HIS A 342 -0.09 13.60 16.55
C HIS A 342 0.49 14.31 17.78
N VAL A 343 0.77 13.53 18.84
CA VAL A 343 1.49 14.04 20.00
C VAL A 343 2.99 13.92 19.74
N ILE A 344 3.67 15.06 19.70
CA ILE A 344 5.10 15.19 19.44
C ILE A 344 5.70 15.97 20.59
N ASP A 345 6.64 15.37 21.31
CA ASP A 345 7.31 15.96 22.49
C ASP A 345 6.30 16.49 23.54
N GLY A 346 5.20 15.77 23.73
CA GLY A 346 4.15 16.09 24.68
C GLY A 346 3.10 17.10 24.18
N GLU A 347 3.27 17.65 22.97
CA GLU A 347 2.35 18.61 22.36
C GLU A 347 1.58 18.03 21.19
N LYS A 348 0.30 18.42 21.06
CA LYS A 348 -0.52 18.08 19.88
C LYS A 348 -0.11 18.95 18.70
N LYS A 349 0.29 18.32 17.61
CA LYS A 349 0.70 19.01 16.37
C LYS A 349 -0.03 18.43 15.17
N MET A 350 -0.43 19.31 14.26
CA MET A 350 -0.92 18.91 12.94
C MET A 350 0.28 18.70 12.01
N VAL A 351 0.39 17.51 11.45
CA VAL A 351 1.51 17.13 10.58
C VAL A 351 1.02 16.44 9.30
N TYR A 352 1.70 16.68 8.19
CA TYR A 352 1.53 15.91 6.97
C TYR A 352 2.33 14.61 7.07
N VAL A 353 1.65 13.51 7.35
CA VAL A 353 2.27 12.18 7.40
C VAL A 353 2.32 11.61 5.98
N HIS A 354 3.53 11.51 5.44
CA HIS A 354 3.79 10.85 4.16
C HIS A 354 4.03 9.36 4.40
N ARG A 355 3.26 8.52 3.71
CA ARG A 355 3.40 7.07 3.69
C ARG A 355 3.65 6.64 2.26
N LYS A 356 4.81 6.09 1.99
CA LYS A 356 5.18 5.52 0.69
C LYS A 356 5.55 4.05 0.86
N GLY A 357 4.63 3.17 0.47
CA GLY A 357 4.75 1.76 0.82
C GLY A 357 4.66 1.55 2.33
N ALA A 358 3.74 2.22 2.99
CA ALA A 358 3.45 2.08 4.41
C ALA A 358 1.95 2.24 4.65
N THR A 359 1.41 1.50 5.61
CA THR A 359 -0.03 1.39 5.88
C THR A 359 -0.37 2.08 7.18
N ARG A 360 -1.49 2.83 7.23
CA ARG A 360 -2.00 3.41 8.47
C ARG A 360 -2.39 2.31 9.46
N ALA A 361 -2.04 2.49 10.73
CA ALA A 361 -2.23 1.51 11.80
C ALA A 361 -2.70 2.19 13.10
N PHE A 362 -3.88 2.78 13.07
CA PHE A 362 -4.42 3.52 14.22
C PHE A 362 -4.95 2.60 15.31
N PRO A 363 -4.81 3.01 16.60
CA PRO A 363 -5.13 2.21 17.76
C PRO A 363 -6.63 2.09 18.03
N PRO A 364 -7.03 1.20 18.96
CA PRO A 364 -8.35 1.23 19.56
C PRO A 364 -8.72 2.62 20.09
N GLY A 365 -10.00 3.00 19.94
CA GLY A 365 -10.49 4.30 20.42
C GLY A 365 -10.25 5.49 19.47
N HIS A 366 -9.32 5.38 18.50
CA HIS A 366 -9.05 6.49 17.59
C HIS A 366 -10.30 6.85 16.75
N PRO A 367 -10.64 8.14 16.60
CA PRO A 367 -11.87 8.58 15.93
C PRO A 367 -11.97 8.15 14.46
N ASP A 368 -10.84 8.06 13.75
CA ASP A 368 -10.77 7.66 12.34
C ASP A 368 -10.83 6.14 12.13
N VAL A 369 -10.83 5.35 13.20
CA VAL A 369 -11.09 3.91 13.12
C VAL A 369 -12.60 3.69 13.02
N PRO A 370 -13.09 2.90 12.03
CA PRO A 370 -14.49 2.57 11.90
C PRO A 370 -15.11 2.10 13.22
N ARG A 371 -16.37 2.48 13.47
CA ARG A 371 -17.04 2.17 14.75
C ARG A 371 -17.01 0.70 15.11
N ILE A 372 -17.18 -0.18 14.11
CA ILE A 372 -17.16 -1.63 14.27
C ILE A 372 -15.80 -2.17 14.74
N TYR A 373 -14.70 -1.49 14.38
CA TYR A 373 -13.33 -1.90 14.74
C TYR A 373 -12.74 -1.07 15.88
N ARG A 374 -13.47 -0.08 16.39
CA ARG A 374 -12.95 0.90 17.37
C ARG A 374 -12.47 0.28 18.67
N LYS A 375 -12.98 -0.89 19.05
CA LYS A 375 -12.54 -1.61 20.25
C LYS A 375 -11.22 -2.37 20.03
N VAL A 376 -10.91 -2.72 18.79
CA VAL A 376 -9.75 -3.56 18.43
C VAL A 376 -8.62 -2.73 17.85
N GLY A 377 -8.95 -1.72 17.06
CA GLY A 377 -8.02 -0.91 16.28
C GLY A 377 -8.22 -1.10 14.77
N GLN A 378 -7.56 -0.27 13.98
CA GLN A 378 -7.67 -0.30 12.52
C GLN A 378 -7.13 -1.62 11.97
N PRO A 379 -7.88 -2.31 11.07
CA PRO A 379 -7.31 -3.43 10.33
C PRO A 379 -6.12 -2.98 9.47
N VAL A 380 -5.03 -3.73 9.54
CA VAL A 380 -3.80 -3.52 8.76
C VAL A 380 -3.60 -4.74 7.88
N LEU A 381 -3.56 -4.53 6.57
CA LEU A 381 -3.50 -5.59 5.58
C LEU A 381 -2.10 -5.65 4.97
N ILE A 382 -1.42 -6.78 5.13
CA ILE A 382 -0.06 -6.99 4.65
C ILE A 382 -0.08 -8.12 3.62
N PRO A 383 -0.08 -7.80 2.32
CA PRO A 383 -0.02 -8.80 1.26
C PRO A 383 1.36 -9.47 1.20
N GLY A 384 1.35 -10.77 0.98
CA GLY A 384 2.53 -11.54 0.59
C GLY A 384 2.83 -11.45 -0.91
N SER A 385 3.57 -12.41 -1.41
CA SER A 385 3.77 -12.67 -2.83
C SER A 385 2.90 -13.84 -3.30
N MET A 386 2.95 -14.21 -4.59
CA MET A 386 2.11 -15.27 -5.16
C MET A 386 2.15 -16.63 -4.45
N GLY A 387 3.18 -16.93 -3.68
CA GLY A 387 3.36 -18.22 -3.00
C GLY A 387 3.57 -18.11 -1.50
N THR A 388 3.48 -16.89 -0.94
CA THR A 388 3.75 -16.63 0.48
C THR A 388 2.50 -16.11 1.19
N ALA A 389 2.51 -16.23 2.52
CA ALA A 389 1.39 -15.80 3.35
C ALA A 389 1.15 -14.29 3.28
N SER A 390 -0.12 -13.90 3.33
CA SER A 390 -0.57 -12.55 3.69
C SER A 390 -1.04 -12.52 5.14
N PHE A 391 -1.13 -11.34 5.72
CA PHE A 391 -1.54 -11.18 7.11
C PHE A 391 -2.59 -10.07 7.27
N VAL A 392 -3.50 -10.30 8.20
CA VAL A 392 -4.35 -9.25 8.77
C VAL A 392 -3.87 -8.99 10.18
N LEU A 393 -3.59 -7.73 10.48
CA LEU A 393 -3.19 -7.24 11.79
C LEU A 393 -4.18 -6.16 12.25
N HIS A 394 -4.01 -5.65 13.45
CA HIS A 394 -4.64 -4.41 13.90
C HIS A 394 -3.63 -3.44 14.50
N GLY A 395 -3.87 -2.14 14.31
CA GLY A 395 -3.04 -1.07 14.83
C GLY A 395 -3.14 -0.93 16.36
N THR A 396 -2.10 -0.34 16.97
CA THR A 396 -2.00 -0.16 18.42
C THR A 396 -1.51 1.25 18.80
N GLU A 397 -1.56 1.60 20.09
CA GLU A 397 -1.01 2.84 20.62
C GLU A 397 0.51 3.01 20.31
N LYS A 398 1.25 1.89 20.25
CA LYS A 398 2.68 1.93 19.91
C LYS A 398 2.93 2.43 18.48
N ALA A 399 2.01 2.23 17.55
CA ALA A 399 2.12 2.82 16.23
C ALA A 399 2.10 4.35 16.29
N MET A 400 1.20 4.93 17.09
CA MET A 400 1.14 6.40 17.26
C MET A 400 2.43 6.95 17.87
N GLU A 401 2.98 6.25 18.85
CA GLU A 401 4.21 6.64 19.56
C GLU A 401 5.46 6.53 18.66
N LEU A 402 5.62 5.43 17.94
CA LEU A 402 6.86 5.06 17.25
C LEU A 402 6.88 5.49 15.77
N THR A 403 5.74 5.49 15.08
CA THR A 403 5.69 5.52 13.61
C THR A 403 4.62 6.45 13.04
N PHE A 404 4.11 7.41 13.80
CA PHE A 404 2.97 8.23 13.39
C PHE A 404 1.78 7.38 12.89
N GLY A 405 1.41 6.35 13.67
CA GLY A 405 0.30 5.48 13.33
C GLY A 405 0.50 4.70 12.02
N SER A 406 1.70 4.19 11.77
CA SER A 406 2.04 3.51 10.51
C SER A 406 2.67 2.14 10.73
N ALA A 407 2.42 1.20 9.80
CA ALA A 407 3.05 -0.12 9.72
C ALA A 407 3.59 -0.37 8.30
N CYS A 408 4.23 -1.53 8.09
CA CYS A 408 4.65 -1.97 6.75
C CYS A 408 3.44 -2.16 5.81
N HIS A 409 3.68 -2.29 4.50
CA HIS A 409 2.62 -2.44 3.49
C HIS A 409 2.61 -3.80 2.79
N GLY A 410 3.69 -4.57 2.88
CA GLY A 410 3.86 -5.83 2.16
C GLY A 410 5.18 -6.50 2.51
N SER A 411 5.65 -7.38 1.63
CA SER A 411 6.90 -8.11 1.84
C SER A 411 8.15 -7.27 1.53
N GLY A 412 8.06 -6.30 0.62
CA GLY A 412 9.22 -5.56 0.12
C GLY A 412 10.11 -6.37 -0.82
N ARG A 413 10.65 -5.74 -1.84
CA ARG A 413 11.51 -6.42 -2.84
C ARG A 413 12.96 -6.48 -2.36
N VAL A 414 13.64 -7.57 -2.73
CA VAL A 414 15.09 -7.74 -2.56
C VAL A 414 15.84 -7.69 -3.90
N SER A 415 15.13 -7.69 -5.03
CA SER A 415 15.74 -7.57 -6.35
C SER A 415 14.89 -6.72 -7.29
N SER A 416 15.58 -6.05 -8.25
CA SER A 416 14.89 -5.25 -9.25
C SER A 416 14.08 -6.13 -10.21
N ARG A 417 13.05 -5.55 -10.86
CA ARG A 417 12.23 -6.26 -11.86
C ARG A 417 13.06 -6.81 -13.01
N GLY A 418 14.08 -6.06 -13.46
CA GLY A 418 14.98 -6.50 -14.52
C GLY A 418 15.88 -7.66 -14.09
N ALA A 419 16.37 -7.66 -12.85
CA ALA A 419 17.14 -8.77 -12.29
C ALA A 419 16.26 -10.03 -12.15
N ALA A 420 15.06 -9.90 -11.62
CA ALA A 420 14.11 -10.99 -11.46
C ALA A 420 13.81 -11.71 -12.79
N LYS A 421 13.56 -10.95 -13.88
CA LYS A 421 13.33 -11.52 -15.23
C LYS A 421 14.52 -12.28 -15.80
N ARG A 422 15.75 -11.98 -15.36
CA ARG A 422 16.95 -12.73 -15.78
C ARG A 422 17.19 -13.99 -14.95
N GLU A 423 16.77 -13.95 -13.69
CA GLU A 423 16.99 -15.01 -12.70
C GLU A 423 15.90 -16.07 -12.72
N PHE A 424 14.63 -15.65 -12.87
CA PHE A 424 13.46 -16.53 -12.76
C PHE A 424 12.78 -16.77 -14.10
N HIS A 425 12.32 -18.00 -14.31
CA HIS A 425 11.53 -18.40 -15.47
C HIS A 425 10.06 -18.57 -15.09
N GLY A 426 9.17 -17.78 -15.68
CA GLY A 426 7.74 -17.73 -15.30
C GLY A 426 7.04 -19.08 -15.37
N GLU A 427 7.33 -19.89 -16.38
CA GLU A 427 6.73 -21.24 -16.51
C GLU A 427 7.18 -22.21 -15.41
N THR A 428 8.45 -22.10 -14.96
CA THR A 428 8.97 -22.91 -13.85
C THR A 428 8.28 -22.50 -12.55
N ILE A 429 8.26 -21.19 -12.25
CA ILE A 429 7.56 -20.66 -11.06
C ILE A 429 6.09 -21.08 -11.07
N GLN A 430 5.41 -21.03 -12.21
CA GLN A 430 4.01 -21.45 -12.32
C GLN A 430 3.82 -22.94 -12.00
N LYS A 431 4.75 -23.81 -12.45
CA LYS A 431 4.74 -25.23 -12.12
C LYS A 431 4.98 -25.48 -10.63
N ASP A 432 5.96 -24.76 -10.05
CA ASP A 432 6.27 -24.89 -8.62
C ASP A 432 5.08 -24.47 -7.75
N LEU A 433 4.43 -23.36 -8.09
CA LEU A 433 3.21 -22.89 -7.40
C LEU A 433 2.05 -23.88 -7.57
N ALA A 434 1.89 -24.46 -8.77
CA ALA A 434 0.86 -25.51 -8.99
C ALA A 434 1.13 -26.77 -8.15
N ALA A 435 2.41 -27.15 -7.97
CA ALA A 435 2.79 -28.26 -7.07
C ALA A 435 2.48 -27.95 -5.59
N MET A 436 2.46 -26.68 -5.21
CA MET A 436 2.01 -26.22 -3.88
C MET A 436 0.48 -26.07 -3.77
N GLY A 437 -0.27 -26.40 -4.82
CA GLY A 437 -1.74 -26.27 -4.86
C GLY A 437 -2.23 -24.85 -5.13
N ILE A 438 -1.38 -23.98 -5.69
CA ILE A 438 -1.70 -22.58 -6.00
C ILE A 438 -1.90 -22.42 -7.51
N SER A 439 -3.10 -22.01 -7.92
CA SER A 439 -3.43 -21.76 -9.32
C SER A 439 -3.06 -20.34 -9.71
N VAL A 440 -2.17 -20.14 -10.69
CA VAL A 440 -1.74 -18.81 -11.13
C VAL A 440 -2.16 -18.56 -12.58
N ARG A 441 -2.80 -17.41 -12.81
CA ARG A 441 -3.10 -16.88 -14.12
C ARG A 441 -2.53 -15.48 -14.29
N ALA A 442 -1.74 -15.26 -15.33
CA ALA A 442 -1.15 -13.98 -15.65
C ALA A 442 -1.27 -13.66 -17.15
N THR A 443 -1.21 -12.37 -17.50
CA THR A 443 -1.27 -11.93 -18.90
C THR A 443 -0.06 -12.39 -19.71
N HIS A 444 1.09 -12.60 -19.06
CA HIS A 444 2.31 -13.10 -19.71
C HIS A 444 3.22 -13.80 -18.68
N PRO A 445 3.94 -14.89 -19.05
CA PRO A 445 4.86 -15.57 -18.15
C PRO A 445 5.96 -14.67 -17.55
N SER A 446 6.36 -13.62 -18.25
CA SER A 446 7.36 -12.65 -17.74
C SER A 446 6.86 -11.88 -16.51
N ILE A 447 5.56 -11.74 -16.31
CA ILE A 447 4.98 -11.12 -15.10
C ILE A 447 5.16 -12.08 -13.90
N ILE A 448 4.98 -13.38 -14.12
CA ILE A 448 5.22 -14.38 -13.07
C ILE A 448 6.70 -14.38 -12.66
N ALA A 449 7.62 -14.29 -13.63
CA ALA A 449 9.06 -14.19 -13.35
C ALA A 449 9.40 -12.91 -12.58
N GLU A 450 8.85 -11.76 -13.00
CA GLU A 450 9.08 -10.46 -12.36
C GLU A 450 8.63 -10.42 -10.91
N GLU A 451 7.57 -11.15 -10.59
CA GLU A 451 6.89 -11.18 -9.30
C GLU A 451 7.06 -12.52 -8.56
N ALA A 452 8.09 -13.30 -8.93
CA ALA A 452 8.38 -14.59 -8.30
C ALA A 452 8.55 -14.43 -6.77
N PRO A 453 8.16 -15.43 -5.96
CA PRO A 453 8.29 -15.37 -4.50
C PRO A 453 9.70 -15.02 -4.02
N GLY A 454 10.74 -15.54 -4.68
CA GLY A 454 12.15 -15.31 -4.34
C GLY A 454 12.64 -13.87 -4.51
N VAL A 455 11.86 -12.97 -5.15
CA VAL A 455 12.24 -11.55 -5.30
C VAL A 455 11.79 -10.68 -4.14
N TYR A 456 11.13 -11.26 -3.14
CA TYR A 456 10.58 -10.57 -1.98
C TYR A 456 11.20 -11.05 -0.67
N LYS A 457 11.21 -10.17 0.33
CA LYS A 457 11.49 -10.57 1.72
C LYS A 457 10.41 -11.52 2.21
N SER A 458 10.70 -12.33 3.21
CA SER A 458 9.68 -13.13 3.88
C SER A 458 8.62 -12.22 4.52
N SER A 459 7.35 -12.39 4.14
CA SER A 459 6.24 -11.65 4.75
C SER A 459 6.12 -11.93 6.25
N GLU A 460 6.44 -13.15 6.68
CA GLU A 460 6.45 -13.54 8.09
C GLU A 460 7.50 -12.75 8.87
N ASP A 461 8.75 -12.68 8.36
CA ASP A 461 9.82 -11.94 9.01
C ASP A 461 9.51 -10.43 9.09
N VAL A 462 8.93 -9.86 8.03
CA VAL A 462 8.50 -8.45 8.01
C VAL A 462 7.41 -8.17 9.05
N VAL A 463 6.38 -9.01 9.08
CA VAL A 463 5.26 -8.88 10.02
C VAL A 463 5.71 -9.13 11.46
N ASP A 464 6.66 -10.04 11.70
CA ASP A 464 7.20 -10.28 13.01
C ASP A 464 7.85 -9.04 13.63
N VAL A 465 8.56 -8.23 12.84
CA VAL A 465 9.16 -6.97 13.34
C VAL A 465 8.10 -6.03 13.90
N VAL A 466 7.04 -5.74 13.13
CA VAL A 466 5.99 -4.81 13.58
C VAL A 466 5.17 -5.39 14.75
N HIS A 467 5.02 -6.72 14.79
CA HIS A 467 4.37 -7.42 15.90
C HIS A 467 5.17 -7.33 17.19
N GLN A 468 6.48 -7.63 17.14
CA GLN A 468 7.38 -7.60 18.31
C GLN A 468 7.55 -6.19 18.86
N LEU A 469 7.63 -5.17 17.99
CA LEU A 469 7.62 -3.76 18.39
C LEU A 469 6.27 -3.30 18.96
N GLY A 470 5.22 -4.08 18.76
CA GLY A 470 3.87 -3.73 19.16
C GLY A 470 3.23 -2.64 18.30
N ILE A 471 3.78 -2.33 17.12
CA ILE A 471 3.20 -1.37 16.16
C ILE A 471 1.85 -1.88 15.64
N ALA A 472 1.80 -3.15 15.26
CA ALA A 472 0.56 -3.82 14.87
C ALA A 472 0.58 -5.28 15.35
N ARG A 473 -0.56 -5.80 15.79
CA ARG A 473 -0.69 -7.17 16.31
C ARG A 473 -1.27 -8.10 15.25
N LYS A 474 -0.68 -9.30 15.10
CA LYS A 474 -1.19 -10.34 14.19
C LYS A 474 -2.58 -10.79 14.62
N VAL A 475 -3.50 -10.86 13.66
CA VAL A 475 -4.85 -11.40 13.86
C VAL A 475 -4.99 -12.74 13.16
N VAL A 476 -4.77 -12.79 11.85
CA VAL A 476 -4.81 -14.02 11.07
C VAL A 476 -3.70 -14.07 10.02
N LYS A 477 -3.30 -15.29 9.67
CA LYS A 477 -2.47 -15.64 8.52
C LYS A 477 -3.36 -16.16 7.41
N LEU A 478 -3.12 -15.70 6.18
CA LEU A 478 -3.85 -16.06 4.98
C LEU A 478 -2.91 -16.76 4.02
N MET A 479 -3.31 -17.92 3.49
CA MET A 479 -2.53 -18.64 2.48
C MET A 479 -3.19 -18.55 1.11
N PRO A 480 -2.42 -18.31 0.05
CA PRO A 480 -2.97 -18.25 -1.31
C PRO A 480 -3.44 -19.61 -1.82
N MET A 481 -4.53 -19.61 -2.58
CA MET A 481 -5.01 -20.77 -3.36
C MET A 481 -5.02 -20.46 -4.85
N GLY A 482 -5.29 -19.21 -5.22
CA GLY A 482 -5.35 -18.81 -6.61
C GLY A 482 -5.02 -17.33 -6.79
N VAL A 483 -4.26 -17.01 -7.83
CA VAL A 483 -3.75 -15.66 -8.10
C VAL A 483 -3.98 -15.26 -9.55
N ALA A 484 -4.64 -14.12 -9.77
CA ALA A 484 -4.73 -13.46 -11.06
C ALA A 484 -3.83 -12.22 -11.09
N LYS A 485 -2.97 -12.12 -12.10
CA LYS A 485 -2.01 -11.01 -12.30
C LYS A 485 -2.07 -10.43 -13.72
N GLY A 486 -1.81 -9.10 -13.80
CA GLY A 486 -1.77 -8.41 -15.08
C GLY A 486 -0.38 -8.00 -15.56
#